data_04466a7b8686d06655c838f8264d4f20
#
_entry.id   04466a7b8686d06655c838f8264d4f20
#
_cell.length_a   1.000
_cell.length_b   1.000
_cell.length_c   1.000
_cell.angle_alpha   90.00
_cell.angle_beta   90.00
_cell.angle_gamma   90.00
#
_symmetry.space_group_name_H-M   'P 1'
#
loop_
_entity.id
_entity.type
_entity.pdbx_description
1 polymer ?
#
loop_
_entity_poly.entity_id
_entity_poly.type
_entity_poly.pdbx_seq_one_letter_code
_entity_poly.pdbx_strand_id
1 'polypeptide(L)'
;VGGVLQEPGVAYTLSGGGTNIVFTGAPSSTDTVYVHFLGTAVVQNVLDCNGAEFILDLDADTTLTADTDDEIDIKVGGTDRSTIKATGFHNVDSVKFVAGTGDDMQMYHDGTNSYLTNATGALKIATETSGIAITIGHGTSEVTFGDNVTVAGDLTITGTTSFADTNITNVGSIALDTITNDGTDITLDSSGDI
;
A
#
# COMPACT_ATOMS: atom_id res chain seq x y z
N VAL A 1 6.95 58.87 11.91
CA VAL A 1 7.97 59.90 12.04
C VAL A 1 7.47 60.87 13.10
N GLY A 2 8.32 61.19 14.08
CA GLY A 2 7.93 62.10 15.16
C GLY A 2 6.72 61.63 16.01
N GLY A 3 6.49 60.32 16.15
CA GLY A 3 5.35 59.74 16.87
C GLY A 3 4.03 59.72 16.08
N VAL A 4 4.03 60.15 14.81
CA VAL A 4 2.85 60.17 13.95
C VAL A 4 2.92 58.96 12.96
N LEU A 5 1.81 58.22 12.85
CA LEU A 5 1.68 57.19 11.86
C LEU A 5 1.71 57.78 10.45
N GLN A 6 2.51 57.22 9.58
CA GLN A 6 2.66 57.69 8.20
C GLN A 6 1.86 56.77 7.26
N GLU A 7 1.15 57.36 6.30
CA GLU A 7 0.29 56.66 5.37
C GLU A 7 1.06 56.25 4.10
N PRO A 8 1.03 54.95 3.70
CA PRO A 8 1.64 54.49 2.45
C PRO A 8 1.01 55.17 1.23
N GLY A 9 1.82 55.53 0.25
CA GLY A 9 1.38 56.25 -0.95
C GLY A 9 1.15 57.74 -0.78
N VAL A 10 1.04 58.25 0.43
CA VAL A 10 0.90 59.68 0.75
C VAL A 10 2.19 60.21 1.34
N ALA A 11 2.64 59.66 2.45
CA ALA A 11 3.83 60.10 3.17
C ALA A 11 5.11 59.40 2.73
N TYR A 12 4.98 58.20 2.19
CA TYR A 12 6.11 57.41 1.64
C TYR A 12 5.66 56.47 0.58
N THR A 13 6.60 55.97 -0.23
CA THR A 13 6.44 54.89 -1.18
C THR A 13 7.49 53.82 -0.92
N LEU A 14 7.22 52.59 -1.39
CA LEU A 14 8.21 51.51 -1.37
C LEU A 14 8.88 51.38 -2.74
N SER A 15 10.19 51.14 -2.77
CA SER A 15 10.95 50.91 -3.98
C SER A 15 11.87 49.68 -3.81
N GLY A 16 12.52 49.23 -4.88
CA GLY A 16 13.42 48.10 -4.83
C GLY A 16 12.72 46.78 -4.41
N GLY A 17 11.47 46.57 -4.86
CA GLY A 17 10.71 45.34 -4.47
C GLY A 17 10.30 45.34 -2.99
N GLY A 18 10.15 46.51 -2.37
CA GLY A 18 9.75 46.67 -0.96
C GLY A 18 10.93 46.73 0.03
N THR A 19 12.15 46.75 -0.46
CA THR A 19 13.36 46.84 0.39
C THR A 19 13.71 48.25 0.85
N ASN A 20 13.18 49.28 0.17
CA ASN A 20 13.47 50.67 0.49
C ASN A 20 12.18 51.45 0.76
N ILE A 21 12.21 52.30 1.77
CA ILE A 21 11.17 53.31 2.04
C ILE A 21 11.67 54.68 1.51
N VAL A 22 10.87 55.28 0.63
CA VAL A 22 11.17 56.60 0.07
C VAL A 22 10.13 57.57 0.60
N PHE A 23 10.54 58.50 1.49
CA PHE A 23 9.65 59.52 2.01
C PHE A 23 9.38 60.60 0.95
N THR A 24 8.12 61.07 0.87
CA THR A 24 7.71 62.14 -0.03
C THR A 24 8.25 63.52 0.41
N GLY A 25 8.58 63.69 1.71
CA GLY A 25 9.29 64.81 2.28
C GLY A 25 10.34 64.31 3.26
N ALA A 26 11.50 64.96 3.30
CA ALA A 26 12.59 64.57 4.23
C ALA A 26 12.12 64.73 5.70
N PRO A 27 12.20 63.67 6.53
CA PRO A 27 12.00 63.80 7.97
C PRO A 27 12.98 64.81 8.58
N SER A 28 12.56 65.46 9.63
CA SER A 28 13.46 66.38 10.40
C SER A 28 14.64 65.56 10.95
N SER A 29 15.81 66.19 11.06
CA SER A 29 16.99 65.55 11.67
C SER A 29 16.81 65.21 13.15
N THR A 30 15.75 65.69 13.78
CA THR A 30 15.36 65.42 15.18
C THR A 30 14.28 64.28 15.26
N ASP A 31 13.70 63.89 14.15
CA ASP A 31 12.67 62.88 14.15
C ASP A 31 13.24 61.47 14.28
N THR A 32 12.60 60.65 15.11
CA THR A 32 12.87 59.21 15.17
C THR A 32 11.93 58.47 14.24
N VAL A 33 12.47 57.65 13.36
CA VAL A 33 11.71 56.83 12.43
C VAL A 33 11.71 55.39 12.93
N TYR A 34 10.51 54.85 13.20
CA TYR A 34 10.33 53.43 13.48
C TYR A 34 9.57 52.80 12.32
N VAL A 35 10.07 51.66 11.83
CA VAL A 35 9.41 50.87 10.80
C VAL A 35 8.93 49.57 11.43
N HIS A 36 7.61 49.40 11.52
CA HIS A 36 7.01 48.14 11.86
C HIS A 36 6.74 47.35 10.58
N PHE A 37 7.50 46.32 10.35
CA PHE A 37 7.15 45.30 9.35
C PHE A 37 6.00 44.48 9.90
N LEU A 38 4.79 44.85 9.54
CA LEU A 38 3.68 43.90 9.55
C LEU A 38 3.92 43.01 8.32
N GLY A 39 4.57 41.87 8.52
CA GLY A 39 4.74 40.92 7.42
C GLY A 39 3.40 40.74 6.74
N THR A 40 3.38 40.80 5.41
CA THR A 40 2.21 40.37 4.66
C THR A 40 1.91 38.97 5.18
N ALA A 41 0.70 38.76 5.72
CA ALA A 41 0.21 37.40 5.90
C ALA A 41 0.18 36.81 4.49
N VAL A 42 1.24 36.16 4.11
CA VAL A 42 1.22 35.29 2.94
C VAL A 42 0.23 34.21 3.33
N VAL A 43 -0.98 34.32 2.84
CA VAL A 43 -1.86 33.15 2.81
C VAL A 43 -1.14 32.19 1.87
N GLN A 44 -0.24 31.38 2.42
CA GLN A 44 0.32 30.26 1.70
C GLN A 44 -0.85 29.29 1.48
N ASN A 45 -1.50 29.40 0.33
CA ASN A 45 -2.50 28.43 -0.11
C ASN A 45 -1.87 27.07 -0.42
N VAL A 46 -0.53 27.01 -0.37
CA VAL A 46 0.26 25.81 -0.65
C VAL A 46 1.37 25.74 0.39
N LEU A 47 1.44 24.64 1.13
CA LEU A 47 2.60 24.30 1.94
C LEU A 47 3.60 23.63 0.98
N ASP A 48 4.64 24.36 0.59
CA ASP A 48 5.73 23.86 -0.23
C ASP A 48 6.94 23.60 0.68
N CYS A 49 7.22 22.33 0.91
CA CYS A 49 8.36 21.89 1.70
C CYS A 49 9.67 21.88 0.89
N ASN A 50 9.61 22.09 -0.45
CA ASN A 50 10.76 22.19 -1.33
C ASN A 50 11.78 21.04 -1.13
N GLY A 51 11.30 19.79 -1.05
CA GLY A 51 12.12 18.61 -0.80
C GLY A 51 12.56 18.41 0.65
N ALA A 52 12.21 19.33 1.57
CA ALA A 52 12.45 19.13 2.99
C ALA A 52 11.42 18.18 3.62
N GLU A 53 11.81 17.52 4.70
CA GLU A 53 10.91 16.63 5.43
C GLU A 53 9.76 17.37 6.10
N PHE A 54 8.55 16.88 5.95
CA PHE A 54 7.40 17.28 6.77
C PHE A 54 7.37 16.38 8.01
N ILE A 55 7.85 16.94 9.13
CA ILE A 55 7.99 16.24 10.41
C ILE A 55 6.64 16.09 11.08
N LEU A 56 6.29 14.85 11.50
CA LEU A 56 5.00 14.52 12.07
C LEU A 56 5.03 14.26 13.60
N ASP A 57 6.22 14.05 14.17
CA ASP A 57 6.39 13.76 15.59
C ASP A 57 7.47 14.59 16.26
N LEU A 58 7.63 14.44 17.58
CA LEU A 58 8.47 15.31 18.40
C LEU A 58 9.98 15.08 18.21
N ASP A 59 10.39 13.82 17.97
CA ASP A 59 11.79 13.44 17.82
C ASP A 59 12.26 13.43 16.35
N ALA A 60 11.36 13.86 15.42
CA ALA A 60 11.64 14.06 14.01
C ALA A 60 12.05 12.80 13.25
N ASP A 61 11.63 11.63 13.72
CA ASP A 61 11.92 10.35 13.07
C ASP A 61 10.74 9.77 12.26
N THR A 62 9.57 10.44 12.31
CA THR A 62 8.39 10.13 11.48
C THR A 62 8.10 11.31 10.56
N THR A 63 8.28 11.10 9.25
CA THR A 63 8.23 12.19 8.26
C THR A 63 7.59 11.77 6.94
N LEU A 64 7.15 12.77 6.16
CA LEU A 64 6.86 12.65 4.74
C LEU A 64 7.86 13.51 3.96
N THR A 65 8.45 12.97 2.91
CA THR A 65 9.42 13.67 2.07
C THR A 65 9.10 13.46 0.60
N ALA A 66 9.39 14.46 -0.22
CA ALA A 66 9.34 14.40 -1.68
C ALA A 66 10.63 15.01 -2.23
N ASP A 67 11.77 14.41 -1.90
CA ASP A 67 13.10 14.82 -2.34
C ASP A 67 13.49 14.20 -3.68
N THR A 68 12.81 13.14 -4.07
CA THR A 68 12.89 12.54 -5.40
C THR A 68 11.68 12.98 -6.22
N ASP A 69 11.89 13.39 -7.47
CA ASP A 69 10.84 13.84 -8.38
C ASP A 69 9.78 12.72 -8.58
N ASP A 70 8.50 13.10 -8.49
CA ASP A 70 7.34 12.19 -8.61
C ASP A 70 7.27 11.06 -7.55
N GLU A 71 7.92 11.23 -6.38
CA GLU A 71 7.97 10.24 -5.31
C GLU A 71 7.68 10.88 -3.94
N ILE A 72 6.91 10.19 -3.09
CA ILE A 72 6.68 10.57 -1.69
C ILE A 72 7.15 9.44 -0.80
N ASP A 73 8.14 9.69 0.03
CA ASP A 73 8.64 8.76 1.03
C ASP A 73 7.90 8.91 2.35
N ILE A 74 7.58 7.78 2.96
CA ILE A 74 6.97 7.66 4.27
C ILE A 74 7.99 7.04 5.22
N LYS A 75 8.54 7.85 6.10
CA LYS A 75 9.49 7.43 7.13
C LYS A 75 8.78 7.24 8.47
N VAL A 76 9.06 6.15 9.14
CA VAL A 76 8.56 5.85 10.49
C VAL A 76 9.68 5.25 11.32
N GLY A 77 9.98 5.85 12.47
CA GLY A 77 11.08 5.42 13.35
C GLY A 77 12.44 5.53 12.65
N GLY A 78 12.69 6.64 11.96
CA GLY A 78 13.94 6.95 11.29
C GLY A 78 14.25 6.11 10.03
N THR A 79 13.28 5.31 9.55
CA THR A 79 13.49 4.43 8.38
C THR A 79 12.34 4.59 7.39
N ASP A 80 12.66 4.68 6.10
CA ASP A 80 11.67 4.67 5.04
C ASP A 80 10.96 3.31 5.02
N ARG A 81 9.65 3.33 5.21
CA ARG A 81 8.80 2.14 5.28
C ARG A 81 8.03 1.93 3.99
N SER A 82 7.61 3.02 3.39
CA SER A 82 6.79 2.97 2.18
C SER A 82 7.09 4.17 1.29
N THR A 83 6.83 4.00 0.01
CA THR A 83 6.97 5.05 -1.00
C THR A 83 5.75 5.07 -1.90
N ILE A 84 5.24 6.26 -2.23
CA ILE A 84 4.20 6.47 -3.25
C ILE A 84 4.88 7.02 -4.49
N LYS A 85 4.74 6.34 -5.62
CA LYS A 85 5.26 6.77 -6.93
C LYS A 85 4.31 6.37 -8.06
N ALA A 86 4.62 6.79 -9.29
CA ALA A 86 3.75 6.58 -10.45
C ALA A 86 3.31 5.12 -10.65
N THR A 87 4.08 4.15 -10.20
CA THR A 87 3.76 2.72 -10.29
C THR A 87 2.91 2.20 -9.14
N GLY A 88 2.64 3.01 -8.12
CA GLY A 88 1.76 2.68 -7.00
C GLY A 88 2.34 2.94 -5.62
N PHE A 89 1.73 2.35 -4.61
CA PHE A 89 2.19 2.36 -3.23
C PHE A 89 3.13 1.18 -2.99
N HIS A 90 4.36 1.45 -2.62
CA HIS A 90 5.41 0.47 -2.42
C HIS A 90 5.79 0.39 -0.94
N ASN A 91 5.73 -0.78 -0.36
CA ASN A 91 6.33 -1.08 0.94
C ASN A 91 7.71 -1.69 0.73
N VAL A 92 8.67 -1.36 1.59
CA VAL A 92 9.92 -2.10 1.63
C VAL A 92 9.69 -3.52 2.16
N ASP A 93 10.62 -4.42 1.92
CA ASP A 93 10.53 -5.80 2.35
C ASP A 93 10.22 -5.91 3.85
N SER A 94 9.37 -6.87 4.19
CA SER A 94 8.88 -7.15 5.54
C SER A 94 7.97 -6.06 6.15
N VAL A 95 7.71 -4.95 5.45
CA VAL A 95 6.65 -4.01 5.83
C VAL A 95 5.31 -4.53 5.31
N LYS A 96 4.34 -4.63 6.20
CA LYS A 96 3.09 -5.34 5.97
C LYS A 96 1.91 -4.40 5.76
N PHE A 97 1.02 -4.76 4.85
CA PHE A 97 -0.37 -4.33 4.95
C PHE A 97 -1.06 -5.23 5.95
N VAL A 98 -1.64 -4.65 7.00
CA VAL A 98 -2.31 -5.41 8.06
C VAL A 98 -3.77 -5.01 8.18
N ALA A 99 -4.63 -5.96 8.55
CA ALA A 99 -6.02 -5.73 8.89
C ALA A 99 -6.39 -6.53 10.13
N GLY A 100 -7.29 -5.97 10.94
CA GLY A 100 -7.65 -6.49 12.26
C GLY A 100 -6.81 -5.89 13.38
N THR A 101 -7.41 -5.78 14.59
CA THR A 101 -6.74 -5.18 15.76
C THR A 101 -5.53 -5.98 16.24
N GLY A 102 -5.51 -7.29 15.94
CA GLY A 102 -4.41 -8.21 16.27
C GLY A 102 -3.50 -8.53 15.07
N ASP A 103 -3.49 -7.67 14.03
CA ASP A 103 -2.74 -7.92 12.80
C ASP A 103 -3.12 -9.27 12.16
N ASP A 104 -4.40 -9.61 12.19
CA ASP A 104 -4.91 -10.94 11.84
C ASP A 104 -4.67 -11.31 10.37
N MET A 105 -4.93 -10.37 9.45
CA MET A 105 -4.62 -10.54 8.02
C MET A 105 -3.41 -9.69 7.65
N GLN A 106 -2.45 -10.28 6.94
CA GLN A 106 -1.23 -9.60 6.50
C GLN A 106 -0.92 -9.91 5.04
N MET A 107 -0.47 -8.89 4.31
CA MET A 107 0.07 -9.02 2.95
C MET A 107 1.43 -8.33 2.89
N TYR A 108 2.48 -9.04 2.47
CA TYR A 108 3.84 -8.53 2.41
C TYR A 108 4.76 -9.38 1.52
N HIS A 109 5.94 -8.86 1.21
CA HIS A 109 7.08 -9.58 0.63
C HIS A 109 8.23 -9.57 1.63
N ASP A 110 8.98 -10.66 1.77
CA ASP A 110 10.08 -10.76 2.75
C ASP A 110 11.49 -10.62 2.13
N GLY A 111 11.54 -10.27 0.84
CA GLY A 111 12.77 -10.23 0.05
C GLY A 111 12.98 -11.51 -0.77
N THR A 112 12.17 -12.54 -0.56
CA THR A 112 12.22 -13.83 -1.26
C THR A 112 10.84 -14.30 -1.70
N ASN A 113 9.85 -14.24 -0.80
CA ASN A 113 8.51 -14.74 -1.02
C ASN A 113 7.45 -13.68 -0.73
N SER A 114 6.32 -13.79 -1.42
CA SER A 114 5.12 -12.99 -1.15
C SER A 114 4.12 -13.79 -0.32
N TYR A 115 3.52 -13.14 0.66
CA TYR A 115 2.61 -13.74 1.61
C TYR A 115 1.26 -13.04 1.64
N LEU A 116 0.21 -13.83 1.72
CA LEU A 116 -1.11 -13.43 2.18
C LEU A 116 -1.46 -14.38 3.32
N THR A 117 -1.37 -13.91 4.55
CA THR A 117 -1.58 -14.73 5.75
C THR A 117 -2.81 -14.31 6.53
N ASN A 118 -3.42 -15.24 7.26
CA ASN A 118 -4.54 -15.00 8.13
C ASN A 118 -4.35 -15.79 9.43
N ALA A 119 -4.30 -15.11 10.57
CA ALA A 119 -4.01 -15.71 11.87
C ALA A 119 -5.28 -16.23 12.58
N THR A 120 -6.44 -15.60 12.32
CA THR A 120 -7.70 -15.96 12.99
C THR A 120 -8.85 -16.03 11.97
N GLY A 121 -9.76 -16.97 12.18
CA GLY A 121 -10.92 -17.17 11.32
C GLY A 121 -10.57 -17.67 9.91
N ALA A 122 -11.50 -17.63 9.00
CA ALA A 122 -11.33 -18.07 7.61
C ALA A 122 -10.93 -16.91 6.70
N LEU A 123 -9.95 -17.11 5.83
CA LEU A 123 -9.72 -16.22 4.69
C LEU A 123 -10.77 -16.53 3.61
N LYS A 124 -11.66 -15.58 3.35
CA LYS A 124 -12.72 -15.70 2.37
C LYS A 124 -12.36 -14.90 1.11
N ILE A 125 -12.31 -15.59 -0.03
CA ILE A 125 -11.95 -14.99 -1.32
C ILE A 125 -13.14 -15.12 -2.27
N ALA A 126 -13.56 -14.01 -2.92
CA ALA A 126 -14.67 -13.96 -3.89
C ALA A 126 -16.00 -14.52 -3.37
N THR A 127 -16.38 -14.20 -2.10
CA THR A 127 -17.56 -14.77 -1.45
C THR A 127 -18.81 -13.87 -1.51
N GLU A 128 -18.68 -12.61 -1.96
CA GLU A 128 -19.77 -11.63 -1.91
C GLU A 128 -20.72 -11.70 -3.11
N THR A 129 -20.21 -12.12 -4.27
CA THR A 129 -21.01 -12.15 -5.51
C THR A 129 -20.81 -13.48 -6.23
N SER A 130 -21.92 -14.08 -6.70
CA SER A 130 -21.89 -15.31 -7.48
C SER A 130 -21.27 -15.09 -8.88
N GLY A 131 -20.67 -16.12 -9.44
CA GLY A 131 -20.09 -16.10 -10.80
C GLY A 131 -18.73 -15.44 -10.91
N ILE A 132 -18.08 -15.08 -9.79
CA ILE A 132 -16.72 -14.57 -9.78
C ILE A 132 -15.74 -15.74 -9.83
N ALA A 133 -14.93 -15.81 -10.90
CA ALA A 133 -13.90 -16.81 -11.04
C ALA A 133 -12.65 -16.44 -10.22
N ILE A 134 -12.02 -17.46 -9.62
CA ILE A 134 -10.69 -17.34 -8.99
C ILE A 134 -9.72 -18.15 -9.83
N THR A 135 -8.66 -17.50 -10.32
CA THR A 135 -7.57 -18.18 -11.01
C THR A 135 -6.35 -18.21 -10.10
N ILE A 136 -5.84 -19.40 -9.82
CA ILE A 136 -4.66 -19.61 -8.98
C ILE A 136 -3.58 -20.32 -9.79
N GLY A 137 -2.38 -19.75 -9.81
CA GLY A 137 -1.22 -20.29 -10.52
C GLY A 137 -1.14 -19.86 -11.99
N HIS A 138 0.02 -20.10 -12.57
CA HIS A 138 0.31 -19.94 -13.99
C HIS A 138 0.30 -21.35 -14.63
N GLY A 139 0.21 -21.45 -15.98
CA GLY A 139 0.13 -22.74 -16.68
C GLY A 139 1.28 -23.73 -16.42
N THR A 140 2.37 -23.27 -15.82
CA THR A 140 3.53 -24.12 -15.43
C THR A 140 3.80 -24.10 -13.93
N SER A 141 2.90 -23.53 -13.11
CA SER A 141 3.05 -23.44 -11.66
C SER A 141 2.30 -24.56 -10.97
N GLU A 142 2.86 -25.06 -9.87
CA GLU A 142 2.18 -26.00 -8.98
C GLU A 142 1.35 -25.25 -7.95
N VAL A 143 0.21 -25.83 -7.57
CA VAL A 143 -0.63 -25.41 -6.45
C VAL A 143 -0.67 -26.53 -5.44
N THR A 144 -0.12 -26.30 -4.26
CA THR A 144 -0.11 -27.25 -3.15
C THR A 144 -1.18 -26.90 -2.13
N PHE A 145 -2.04 -27.88 -1.79
CA PHE A 145 -2.97 -27.78 -0.67
C PHE A 145 -2.37 -28.56 0.51
N GLY A 146 -2.13 -27.87 1.62
CA GLY A 146 -1.48 -28.45 2.81
C GLY A 146 -2.39 -29.39 3.62
N ASP A 147 -3.68 -29.45 3.31
CA ASP A 147 -4.69 -30.28 3.97
C ASP A 147 -5.78 -30.65 2.96
N ASN A 148 -6.93 -31.13 3.43
CA ASN A 148 -8.03 -31.61 2.61
C ASN A 148 -8.62 -30.54 1.69
N VAL A 149 -9.04 -30.96 0.49
CA VAL A 149 -9.79 -30.12 -0.45
C VAL A 149 -11.24 -30.60 -0.47
N THR A 150 -12.19 -29.70 -0.18
CA THR A 150 -13.60 -29.96 -0.31
C THR A 150 -14.16 -29.17 -1.49
N VAL A 151 -14.74 -29.87 -2.47
CA VAL A 151 -15.40 -29.27 -3.63
C VAL A 151 -16.91 -29.52 -3.48
N ALA A 152 -17.69 -28.45 -3.29
CA ALA A 152 -19.13 -28.56 -3.11
C ALA A 152 -19.91 -28.77 -4.44
N GLY A 153 -19.27 -28.52 -5.57
CA GLY A 153 -19.81 -28.72 -6.92
C GLY A 153 -19.00 -29.77 -7.69
N ASP A 154 -18.94 -29.61 -8.99
CA ASP A 154 -18.17 -30.51 -9.87
C ASP A 154 -16.68 -30.20 -9.82
N LEU A 155 -15.85 -31.25 -9.79
CA LEU A 155 -14.41 -31.17 -9.98
C LEU A 155 -14.06 -31.64 -11.40
N THR A 156 -13.59 -30.72 -12.23
CA THR A 156 -13.11 -31.04 -13.59
C THR A 156 -11.60 -30.99 -13.63
N ILE A 157 -10.96 -32.09 -14.02
CA ILE A 157 -9.51 -32.19 -14.22
C ILE A 157 -9.25 -32.44 -15.70
N THR A 158 -8.56 -31.50 -16.37
CA THR A 158 -8.27 -31.59 -17.82
C THR A 158 -6.95 -32.33 -18.14
N GLY A 159 -6.16 -32.63 -17.14
CA GLY A 159 -4.89 -33.33 -17.26
C GLY A 159 -4.92 -34.75 -16.72
N THR A 160 -3.75 -35.29 -16.44
CA THR A 160 -3.60 -36.62 -15.81
C THR A 160 -3.82 -36.50 -14.30
N THR A 161 -4.56 -37.43 -13.73
CA THR A 161 -4.78 -37.53 -12.29
C THR A 161 -4.01 -38.72 -11.74
N SER A 162 -3.19 -38.51 -10.70
CA SER A 162 -2.53 -39.59 -9.95
C SER A 162 -3.04 -39.56 -8.51
N PHE A 163 -3.43 -40.68 -7.97
CA PHE A 163 -3.84 -40.83 -6.57
C PHE A 163 -2.74 -41.46 -5.69
N ALA A 164 -1.52 -41.63 -6.20
CA ALA A 164 -0.31 -42.03 -5.48
C ALA A 164 -0.59 -42.87 -4.22
N ASP A 165 -0.75 -44.17 -4.34
CA ASP A 165 -0.95 -45.15 -3.25
C ASP A 165 -2.09 -44.86 -2.26
N THR A 166 -3.04 -43.98 -2.61
CA THR A 166 -4.23 -43.70 -1.80
C THR A 166 -5.45 -44.44 -2.31
N ASN A 167 -6.36 -44.79 -1.40
CA ASN A 167 -7.61 -45.41 -1.77
C ASN A 167 -8.65 -44.35 -2.19
N ILE A 168 -9.38 -44.66 -3.28
CA ILE A 168 -10.60 -43.92 -3.60
C ILE A 168 -11.76 -44.64 -2.89
N THR A 169 -12.35 -43.99 -1.88
CA THR A 169 -13.44 -44.56 -1.09
C THR A 169 -14.76 -43.83 -1.35
N ASN A 170 -15.89 -44.51 -1.07
CA ASN A 170 -17.24 -43.93 -1.23
C ASN A 170 -17.55 -43.44 -2.64
N VAL A 171 -17.09 -44.16 -3.64
CA VAL A 171 -17.41 -43.88 -5.04
C VAL A 171 -18.76 -44.49 -5.38
N GLY A 172 -19.75 -43.67 -5.77
CA GLY A 172 -21.09 -44.14 -6.12
C GLY A 172 -21.10 -44.93 -7.43
N SER A 173 -20.47 -44.37 -8.47
CA SER A 173 -20.26 -45.07 -9.75
C SER A 173 -19.02 -44.53 -10.44
N ILE A 174 -18.34 -45.36 -11.21
CA ILE A 174 -17.22 -45.01 -12.06
C ILE A 174 -17.57 -45.37 -13.49
N ALA A 175 -17.64 -44.41 -14.39
CA ALA A 175 -17.72 -44.68 -15.83
C ALA A 175 -16.31 -44.60 -16.41
N LEU A 176 -15.81 -45.70 -16.94
CA LEU A 176 -14.46 -45.80 -17.50
C LEU A 176 -14.54 -46.29 -18.94
N ASP A 177 -13.79 -45.67 -19.85
CA ASP A 177 -13.65 -46.19 -21.23
C ASP A 177 -12.73 -47.42 -21.25
N THR A 178 -11.70 -47.46 -20.42
CA THR A 178 -10.73 -48.54 -20.36
C THR A 178 -10.12 -48.63 -18.97
N ILE A 179 -9.95 -49.85 -18.46
CA ILE A 179 -9.11 -50.18 -17.30
C ILE A 179 -7.89 -50.93 -17.81
N THR A 180 -6.70 -50.32 -17.66
CA THR A 180 -5.42 -50.95 -18.01
C THR A 180 -4.60 -51.23 -16.76
N ASN A 181 -3.97 -52.41 -16.76
CA ASN A 181 -3.04 -52.81 -15.71
C ASN A 181 -1.61 -52.37 -16.10
N ASP A 182 -0.88 -51.75 -15.15
CA ASP A 182 0.51 -51.28 -15.30
C ASP A 182 1.57 -52.26 -14.78
N GLY A 183 1.18 -53.52 -14.51
CA GLY A 183 2.13 -54.57 -14.14
C GLY A 183 1.77 -55.43 -12.93
N THR A 184 0.71 -55.12 -12.21
CA THR A 184 0.14 -55.93 -11.14
C THR A 184 -1.31 -56.31 -11.45
N ASP A 185 -1.88 -57.29 -10.78
CA ASP A 185 -3.24 -57.76 -11.06
C ASP A 185 -4.31 -56.70 -10.75
N ILE A 186 -5.31 -56.58 -11.63
CA ILE A 186 -6.54 -55.86 -11.31
C ILE A 186 -7.42 -56.86 -10.54
N THR A 187 -7.57 -56.65 -9.25
CA THR A 187 -8.46 -57.46 -8.42
C THR A 187 -9.78 -56.75 -8.23
N LEU A 188 -10.86 -57.35 -8.70
CA LEU A 188 -12.23 -56.92 -8.39
C LEU A 188 -12.74 -57.85 -7.27
N ASP A 189 -12.65 -57.32 -6.02
CA ASP A 189 -13.18 -58.03 -4.85
C ASP A 189 -14.60 -57.53 -4.56
N SER A 190 -15.59 -58.31 -4.84
CA SER A 190 -16.97 -58.06 -4.48
C SER A 190 -17.40 -59.00 -3.38
N SER A 191 -17.65 -58.50 -2.19
CA SER A 191 -18.30 -59.23 -1.11
C SER A 191 -19.82 -59.42 -1.32
N GLY A 192 -20.34 -59.02 -2.48
CA GLY A 192 -21.73 -59.15 -2.93
C GLY A 192 -21.77 -59.48 -4.42
N ASP A 193 -22.92 -59.89 -4.94
CA ASP A 193 -23.10 -60.34 -6.32
C ASP A 193 -22.51 -59.39 -7.38
N ILE A 194 -21.73 -59.91 -8.31
CA ILE A 194 -21.31 -59.23 -9.54
C ILE A 194 -22.45 -59.28 -10.55
#